data_5f6def0425eb304b5b5c16f50c817cab
#
_entry.id   5f6def0425eb304b5b5c16f50c817cab
#
_cell.length_a   1.000
_cell.length_b   1.000
_cell.length_c   1.000
_cell.angle_alpha   90.00
_cell.angle_beta   90.00
_cell.angle_gamma   90.00
#
_symmetry.space_group_name_H-M   'P 1'
#
loop_
_entity.id
_entity.type
_entity.pdbx_description
1 polymer ?
#
loop_
_entity_poly.entity_id
_entity_poly.type
_entity_poly.pdbx_seq_one_letter_code
_entity_poly.pdbx_strand_id
1 'polypeptide(L)'
;MQGINRRNALKTGLLTAVAAGAGMAHAEVKKDEARTATYDLIVIGAGCAGMTAAIEAADLGAKVALLEKMSMPFGNTIYAGGHFNATNTFVQKENGFTDTIDEFYKDMMTVSKGRGDPKLTRIYCEKSADCIQWLTDRCGVKWGKMVREVWPATVRGHVVAGPKKPGGAQLTTQMLDEVKKHKNITFLTDTKAIELTKTPLLACTGVKVISKTDGLLELKARAGVVVATGGFHANREMICKYMGGGVAWMPLRGSAYMMGENIELTRPFLPYYTNLDQFHGGPIHGPTQANPSTMVNYGIIVNKEGARILDEVMTYVAVAKKLPSITPDNWAFIVIDQQVVDIPTVKTRIDRYKKAKAPIHSGNTIAELAADMGVNAKILEKTVTDYNAAVKAGKAAELTPPNTLEKPRLLEK
;
A
#
# COMPACT_ATOMS: atom_id res chain seq x y z
N MET A 1 -10.74 -49.02 3.23
CA MET A 1 -10.65 -47.59 3.55
C MET A 1 -11.60 -46.86 2.63
N GLN A 2 -12.79 -46.48 3.15
CA GLN A 2 -13.82 -45.81 2.36
C GLN A 2 -13.48 -44.32 2.26
N GLY A 3 -13.41 -43.81 1.02
CA GLY A 3 -13.13 -42.41 0.75
C GLY A 3 -14.27 -41.50 1.14
N ILE A 4 -13.97 -40.48 1.93
CA ILE A 4 -14.92 -39.43 2.32
C ILE A 4 -15.29 -38.60 1.07
N ASN A 5 -16.55 -38.66 0.68
CA ASN A 5 -17.07 -37.97 -0.47
C ASN A 5 -17.22 -36.45 -0.17
N ARG A 6 -16.48 -35.59 -0.89
CA ARG A 6 -16.47 -34.13 -0.74
C ARG A 6 -17.85 -33.45 -0.78
N ARG A 7 -18.86 -34.09 -1.37
CA ARG A 7 -20.25 -33.60 -1.41
C ARG A 7 -20.96 -33.70 -0.04
N ASN A 8 -20.57 -34.63 0.81
CA ASN A 8 -21.19 -34.78 2.12
C ASN A 8 -20.61 -33.82 3.17
N ALA A 9 -19.33 -33.41 3.03
CA ALA A 9 -18.72 -32.42 3.90
C ALA A 9 -19.33 -31.01 3.76
N LEU A 10 -19.77 -30.67 2.52
CA LEU A 10 -20.43 -29.39 2.24
C LEU A 10 -21.87 -29.34 2.80
N LYS A 11 -22.57 -30.46 2.88
CA LYS A 11 -23.94 -30.51 3.44
C LYS A 11 -23.96 -30.43 4.96
N THR A 12 -22.95 -30.95 5.64
CA THR A 12 -22.86 -30.92 7.09
C THR A 12 -22.39 -29.55 7.62
N GLY A 13 -21.52 -28.84 6.85
CA GLY A 13 -21.09 -27.49 7.17
C GLY A 13 -22.17 -26.40 7.00
N LEU A 14 -23.12 -26.61 6.08
CA LEU A 14 -24.23 -25.68 5.87
C LEU A 14 -25.34 -25.80 6.92
N LEU A 15 -25.54 -27.00 7.49
CA LEU A 15 -26.59 -27.25 8.47
C LEU A 15 -26.22 -26.76 9.89
N THR A 16 -24.94 -26.68 10.22
CA THR A 16 -24.50 -26.13 11.51
C THR A 16 -24.45 -24.60 11.54
N ALA A 17 -24.33 -23.94 10.38
CA ALA A 17 -24.39 -22.47 10.30
C ALA A 17 -25.82 -21.91 10.39
N VAL A 18 -26.83 -22.71 10.04
CA VAL A 18 -28.25 -22.30 10.11
C VAL A 18 -28.86 -22.49 11.50
N ALA A 19 -28.33 -23.40 12.32
CA ALA A 19 -28.86 -23.67 13.68
C ALA A 19 -28.35 -22.68 14.75
N ALA A 20 -27.27 -21.93 14.51
CA ALA A 20 -26.74 -20.91 15.40
C ALA A 20 -27.36 -19.50 15.21
N GLY A 21 -28.18 -19.33 14.19
CA GLY A 21 -28.83 -18.06 13.82
C GLY A 21 -30.26 -17.86 14.34
N ALA A 22 -30.84 -18.81 15.06
CA ALA A 22 -32.26 -18.80 15.45
C ALA A 22 -32.52 -18.25 16.86
N GLY A 23 -31.76 -17.27 17.31
CA GLY A 23 -31.90 -16.66 18.62
C GLY A 23 -31.85 -15.14 18.70
N MET A 24 -31.82 -14.43 17.57
CA MET A 24 -31.99 -12.97 17.58
C MET A 24 -33.43 -12.62 17.21
N ALA A 25 -34.17 -12.13 18.18
CA ALA A 25 -35.47 -11.55 17.98
C ALA A 25 -35.40 -10.53 16.84
N HIS A 26 -36.20 -10.75 15.79
CA HIS A 26 -36.44 -9.76 14.78
C HIS A 26 -37.21 -8.61 15.45
N ALA A 27 -36.48 -7.54 15.79
CA ALA A 27 -37.12 -6.24 15.99
C ALA A 27 -37.71 -5.87 14.61
N GLU A 28 -39.04 -5.80 14.51
CA GLU A 28 -39.72 -5.26 13.36
C GLU A 28 -39.19 -3.86 13.09
N VAL A 29 -38.40 -3.73 12.03
CA VAL A 29 -37.99 -2.43 11.52
C VAL A 29 -39.27 -1.78 10.94
N LYS A 30 -39.83 -0.84 11.66
CA LYS A 30 -40.87 0.04 11.14
C LYS A 30 -40.38 0.68 9.86
N LYS A 31 -41.06 0.36 8.78
CA LYS A 31 -40.78 0.70 7.40
C LYS A 31 -41.25 2.11 7.07
N ASP A 32 -40.95 3.13 7.88
CA ASP A 32 -41.32 4.49 7.49
C ASP A 32 -40.38 5.52 8.11
N GLU A 33 -39.83 6.34 7.22
CA GLU A 33 -38.90 7.43 7.38
C GLU A 33 -37.42 6.99 7.46
N ALA A 34 -36.70 7.15 6.32
CA ALA A 34 -35.24 7.15 6.31
C ALA A 34 -34.77 8.12 7.40
N ARG A 35 -34.21 7.57 8.51
CA ARG A 35 -33.74 8.41 9.61
C ARG A 35 -32.76 9.42 9.08
N THR A 36 -33.16 10.68 9.09
CA THR A 36 -32.34 11.78 8.58
C THR A 36 -31.59 12.40 9.74
N ALA A 37 -30.28 12.43 9.67
CA ALA A 37 -29.45 13.20 10.59
C ALA A 37 -28.70 14.31 9.84
N THR A 38 -28.49 15.45 10.50
CA THR A 38 -27.79 16.59 9.91
C THR A 38 -26.48 16.85 10.66
N TYR A 39 -25.43 17.02 9.89
CA TYR A 39 -24.08 17.35 10.35
C TYR A 39 -23.59 18.61 9.63
N ASP A 40 -22.56 19.24 10.15
CA ASP A 40 -21.88 20.31 9.43
C ASP A 40 -20.98 19.71 8.35
N LEU A 41 -20.22 18.69 8.71
CA LEU A 41 -19.35 17.95 7.80
C LEU A 41 -19.59 16.45 7.91
N ILE A 42 -19.54 15.75 6.79
CA ILE A 42 -19.51 14.28 6.75
C ILE A 42 -18.17 13.86 6.16
N VAL A 43 -17.49 12.92 6.83
CA VAL A 43 -16.23 12.35 6.39
C VAL A 43 -16.41 10.86 6.11
N ILE A 44 -16.12 10.40 4.90
CA ILE A 44 -16.28 9.01 4.48
C ILE A 44 -14.93 8.30 4.47
N GLY A 45 -14.75 7.37 5.40
CA GLY A 45 -13.54 6.60 5.61
C GLY A 45 -12.72 7.06 6.81
N ALA A 46 -12.47 6.16 7.76
CA ALA A 46 -11.69 6.42 8.98
C ALA A 46 -10.21 6.02 8.84
N GLY A 47 -9.62 6.18 7.66
CA GLY A 47 -8.17 6.17 7.47
C GLY A 47 -7.51 7.42 8.02
N CYS A 48 -6.18 7.54 7.90
CA CYS A 48 -5.43 8.71 8.39
C CYS A 48 -6.03 10.03 7.89
N ALA A 49 -6.29 10.17 6.58
CA ALA A 49 -6.84 11.37 6.00
C ALA A 49 -8.23 11.74 6.56
N GLY A 50 -9.12 10.73 6.71
CA GLY A 50 -10.46 10.96 7.23
C GLY A 50 -10.46 11.33 8.71
N MET A 51 -9.69 10.65 9.53
CA MET A 51 -9.57 10.98 10.95
C MET A 51 -8.98 12.39 11.14
N THR A 52 -7.95 12.76 10.36
CA THR A 52 -7.39 14.13 10.40
C THR A 52 -8.46 15.16 10.04
N ALA A 53 -9.19 14.97 8.95
CA ALA A 53 -10.24 15.90 8.54
C ALA A 53 -11.36 16.02 9.58
N ALA A 54 -11.73 14.91 10.22
CA ALA A 54 -12.75 14.90 11.25
C ALA A 54 -12.30 15.64 12.52
N ILE A 55 -11.07 15.43 12.97
CA ILE A 55 -10.48 16.08 14.15
C ILE A 55 -10.38 17.59 13.90
N GLU A 56 -9.78 18.00 12.77
CA GLU A 56 -9.64 19.42 12.42
C GLU A 56 -11.00 20.14 12.34
N ALA A 57 -11.99 19.54 11.70
CA ALA A 57 -13.32 20.12 11.65
C ALA A 57 -13.97 20.22 13.03
N ALA A 58 -13.77 19.21 13.86
CA ALA A 58 -14.32 19.20 15.21
C ALA A 58 -13.65 20.26 16.12
N ASP A 59 -12.36 20.50 15.98
CA ASP A 59 -11.62 21.56 16.67
C ASP A 59 -12.14 22.96 16.30
N LEU A 60 -12.62 23.12 15.05
CA LEU A 60 -13.29 24.34 14.60
C LEU A 60 -14.76 24.43 15.05
N GLY A 61 -15.24 23.49 15.86
CA GLY A 61 -16.59 23.49 16.42
C GLY A 61 -17.65 22.83 15.54
N ALA A 62 -17.26 22.22 14.39
CA ALA A 62 -18.22 21.56 13.52
C ALA A 62 -18.77 20.28 14.14
N LYS A 63 -20.06 19.98 13.91
CA LYS A 63 -20.67 18.69 14.16
C LYS A 63 -20.33 17.73 13.01
N VAL A 64 -19.52 16.73 13.28
CA VAL A 64 -18.95 15.85 12.25
C VAL A 64 -19.53 14.44 12.34
N ALA A 65 -19.90 13.85 11.18
CA ALA A 65 -20.07 12.40 11.05
C ALA A 65 -18.84 11.81 10.41
N LEU A 66 -18.15 10.89 11.10
CA LEU A 66 -17.05 10.10 10.56
C LEU A 66 -17.58 8.69 10.27
N LEU A 67 -17.58 8.28 9.00
CA LEU A 67 -18.13 7.01 8.54
C LEU A 67 -17.01 6.00 8.27
N GLU A 68 -17.18 4.78 8.75
CA GLU A 68 -16.33 3.64 8.42
C GLU A 68 -17.20 2.43 8.06
N LYS A 69 -16.96 1.84 6.89
CA LYS A 69 -17.75 0.68 6.42
C LYS A 69 -17.48 -0.61 7.19
N MET A 70 -16.33 -0.71 7.84
CA MET A 70 -15.93 -1.83 8.67
C MET A 70 -16.22 -1.52 10.15
N SER A 71 -16.15 -2.55 10.99
CA SER A 71 -16.32 -2.42 12.46
C SER A 71 -15.21 -1.61 13.14
N MET A 72 -14.10 -1.36 12.42
CA MET A 72 -12.98 -0.52 12.84
C MET A 72 -12.17 -0.08 11.60
N PRO A 73 -11.24 0.90 11.72
CA PRO A 73 -10.43 1.39 10.61
C PRO A 73 -9.46 0.34 10.05
N PHE A 74 -9.93 -0.49 9.12
CA PHE A 74 -9.13 -1.49 8.41
C PHE A 74 -8.59 -1.00 7.06
N GLY A 75 -8.49 0.31 6.86
CA GLY A 75 -7.88 0.90 5.67
C GLY A 75 -6.36 0.70 5.62
N ASN A 76 -5.72 1.23 4.57
CA ASN A 76 -4.27 1.06 4.37
C ASN A 76 -3.41 1.67 5.47
N THR A 77 -3.90 2.64 6.21
CA THR A 77 -3.16 3.27 7.31
C THR A 77 -2.64 2.23 8.31
N ILE A 78 -3.49 1.28 8.71
CA ILE A 78 -3.10 0.25 9.70
C ILE A 78 -2.01 -0.70 9.20
N TYR A 79 -1.93 -0.92 7.88
CA TYR A 79 -0.93 -1.80 7.24
C TYR A 79 0.36 -1.08 6.86
N ALA A 80 0.36 0.25 6.88
CA ALA A 80 1.52 1.05 6.48
C ALA A 80 2.69 0.87 7.46
N GLY A 81 3.91 1.03 6.95
CA GLY A 81 5.13 1.08 7.77
C GLY A 81 5.19 2.29 8.70
N GLY A 82 4.29 3.26 8.55
CA GLY A 82 4.24 4.48 9.34
C GLY A 82 5.35 5.45 8.99
N HIS A 83 5.77 5.47 7.75
CA HIS A 83 6.77 6.40 7.22
C HIS A 83 6.08 7.64 6.67
N PHE A 84 6.53 8.81 7.13
CA PHE A 84 6.10 10.11 6.63
C PHE A 84 7.29 10.84 6.03
N ASN A 85 7.25 11.15 4.75
CA ASN A 85 8.26 12.00 4.13
C ASN A 85 7.91 13.46 4.36
N ALA A 86 8.77 14.17 5.07
CA ALA A 86 8.59 15.57 5.41
C ALA A 86 9.93 16.31 5.44
N THR A 87 9.87 17.63 5.26
CA THR A 87 11.04 18.51 5.25
C THR A 87 10.91 19.63 6.27
N ASN A 88 12.02 20.22 6.70
CA ASN A 88 12.08 21.31 7.68
C ASN A 88 11.45 21.01 9.04
N THR A 89 11.38 19.75 9.43
CA THR A 89 10.75 19.32 10.69
C THR A 89 11.67 19.53 11.89
N PHE A 90 11.08 19.62 13.07
CA PHE A 90 11.86 19.61 14.33
C PHE A 90 12.63 18.29 14.49
N VAL A 91 12.05 17.17 14.07
CA VAL A 91 12.70 15.84 14.13
C VAL A 91 13.96 15.80 13.27
N GLN A 92 13.94 16.39 12.06
CA GLN A 92 15.17 16.52 11.25
C GLN A 92 16.23 17.33 11.96
N LYS A 93 15.86 18.47 12.53
CA LYS A 93 16.80 19.36 13.26
C LYS A 93 17.45 18.65 14.45
N GLU A 94 16.67 17.95 15.26
CA GLU A 94 17.15 17.17 16.42
C GLU A 94 18.11 16.04 16.01
N ASN A 95 17.97 15.50 14.79
CA ASN A 95 18.82 14.44 14.26
C ASN A 95 19.95 14.96 13.34
N GLY A 96 20.16 16.28 13.26
CA GLY A 96 21.25 16.89 12.48
C GLY A 96 21.05 16.84 10.96
N PHE A 97 19.81 16.68 10.47
CA PHE A 97 19.50 16.70 9.05
C PHE A 97 18.97 18.06 8.62
N THR A 98 19.45 18.52 7.47
CA THR A 98 18.97 19.72 6.78
C THR A 98 18.32 19.35 5.46
N ASP A 99 17.29 20.07 5.08
CA ASP A 99 16.56 19.87 3.85
C ASP A 99 15.76 21.13 3.51
N THR A 100 15.24 21.26 2.28
CA THR A 100 14.44 22.39 1.86
C THR A 100 13.17 21.96 1.16
N ILE A 101 12.15 22.84 1.20
CA ILE A 101 10.89 22.62 0.45
C ILE A 101 11.16 22.48 -1.03
N ASP A 102 12.08 23.29 -1.60
CA ASP A 102 12.38 23.29 -3.03
C ASP A 102 13.08 22.00 -3.45
N GLU A 103 14.02 21.49 -2.66
CA GLU A 103 14.64 20.19 -2.94
C GLU A 103 13.63 19.06 -2.82
N PHE A 104 12.75 19.09 -1.81
CA PHE A 104 11.71 18.09 -1.67
C PHE A 104 10.75 18.12 -2.86
N TYR A 105 10.30 19.30 -3.27
CA TYR A 105 9.46 19.46 -4.44
C TYR A 105 10.13 18.96 -5.73
N LYS A 106 11.39 19.33 -5.97
CA LYS A 106 12.18 18.88 -7.11
C LYS A 106 12.27 17.35 -7.14
N ASP A 107 12.56 16.73 -6.01
CA ASP A 107 12.65 15.28 -5.89
C ASP A 107 11.31 14.60 -6.20
N MET A 108 10.20 15.11 -5.63
CA MET A 108 8.86 14.58 -5.89
C MET A 108 8.49 14.67 -7.38
N MET A 109 8.78 15.79 -8.05
CA MET A 109 8.51 15.97 -9.47
C MET A 109 9.40 15.05 -10.32
N THR A 110 10.67 14.85 -9.93
CA THR A 110 11.60 13.93 -10.61
C THR A 110 11.12 12.48 -10.50
N VAL A 111 10.77 12.02 -9.31
CA VAL A 111 10.27 10.64 -9.09
C VAL A 111 8.97 10.37 -9.83
N SER A 112 8.07 11.35 -9.84
CA SER A 112 6.80 11.27 -10.58
C SER A 112 6.97 11.37 -12.09
N LYS A 113 8.19 11.67 -12.57
CA LYS A 113 8.49 11.95 -13.99
C LYS A 113 7.59 13.04 -14.57
N GLY A 114 7.30 14.07 -13.78
CA GLY A 114 6.41 15.17 -14.13
C GLY A 114 4.91 14.82 -14.15
N ARG A 115 4.52 13.62 -13.75
CA ARG A 115 3.10 13.20 -13.71
C ARG A 115 2.34 13.70 -12.47
N GLY A 116 3.04 14.07 -11.41
CA GLY A 116 2.43 14.67 -10.23
C GLY A 116 1.83 16.03 -10.56
N ASP A 117 0.67 16.36 -9.97
CA ASP A 117 0.13 17.71 -10.04
C ASP A 117 1.10 18.68 -9.35
N PRO A 118 1.66 19.69 -10.05
CA PRO A 118 2.67 20.57 -9.48
C PRO A 118 2.16 21.38 -8.27
N LYS A 119 0.91 21.83 -8.33
CA LYS A 119 0.29 22.63 -7.27
C LYS A 119 0.06 21.79 -6.02
N LEU A 120 -0.53 20.62 -6.16
CA LEU A 120 -0.75 19.71 -5.03
C LEU A 120 0.56 19.21 -4.44
N THR A 121 1.56 18.92 -5.28
CA THR A 121 2.89 18.52 -4.82
C THR A 121 3.56 19.63 -4.01
N ARG A 122 3.44 20.89 -4.45
CA ARG A 122 3.98 22.05 -3.72
C ARG A 122 3.32 22.19 -2.35
N ILE A 123 1.98 22.16 -2.30
CA ILE A 123 1.21 22.22 -1.03
C ILE A 123 1.65 21.09 -0.09
N TYR A 124 1.81 19.86 -0.59
CA TYR A 124 2.28 18.73 0.21
C TYR A 124 3.66 19.02 0.83
N CYS A 125 4.62 19.49 0.04
CA CYS A 125 5.97 19.79 0.54
C CYS A 125 5.95 20.91 1.59
N GLU A 126 5.20 21.98 1.35
CA GLU A 126 5.08 23.13 2.25
C GLU A 126 4.43 22.77 3.59
N LYS A 127 3.40 21.89 3.55
CA LYS A 127 2.63 21.49 4.73
C LYS A 127 3.18 20.26 5.45
N SER A 128 4.24 19.66 4.95
CA SER A 128 4.75 18.40 5.49
C SER A 128 5.26 18.53 6.93
N ALA A 129 5.94 19.64 7.27
CA ALA A 129 6.38 19.90 8.64
C ALA A 129 5.21 20.11 9.61
N ASP A 130 4.19 20.88 9.17
CA ASP A 130 2.99 21.12 9.96
C ASP A 130 2.28 19.80 10.29
N CYS A 131 2.24 18.84 9.33
CA CYS A 131 1.66 17.51 9.57
C CYS A 131 2.43 16.71 10.64
N ILE A 132 3.77 16.75 10.63
CA ILE A 132 4.58 16.08 11.64
C ILE A 132 4.33 16.69 13.02
N GLN A 133 4.30 18.03 13.12
CA GLN A 133 4.01 18.73 14.36
C GLN A 133 2.58 18.40 14.85
N TRP A 134 1.59 18.48 13.98
CA TRP A 134 0.20 18.18 14.30
C TRP A 134 0.02 16.76 14.86
N LEU A 135 0.59 15.75 14.21
CA LEU A 135 0.53 14.36 14.67
C LEU A 135 1.18 14.19 16.04
N THR A 136 2.26 14.94 16.31
CA THR A 136 2.93 14.94 17.60
C THR A 136 2.05 15.53 18.68
N ASP A 137 1.53 16.74 18.44
CA ASP A 137 0.81 17.53 19.45
C ASP A 137 -0.59 17.00 19.71
N ARG A 138 -1.31 16.63 18.64
CA ARG A 138 -2.71 16.20 18.74
C ARG A 138 -2.87 14.73 19.05
N CYS A 139 -2.09 13.88 18.40
CA CYS A 139 -2.24 12.43 18.51
C CYS A 139 -1.18 11.78 19.41
N GLY A 140 -0.25 12.56 19.96
CA GLY A 140 0.84 12.05 20.81
C GLY A 140 1.80 11.11 20.05
N VAL A 141 1.92 11.29 18.72
CA VAL A 141 2.82 10.47 17.90
C VAL A 141 4.27 10.76 18.31
N LYS A 142 5.03 9.71 18.56
CA LYS A 142 6.47 9.76 18.77
C LYS A 142 7.18 9.25 17.53
N TRP A 143 8.28 9.88 17.21
CA TRP A 143 9.09 9.56 16.04
C TRP A 143 10.28 8.72 16.44
N GLY A 144 10.52 7.65 15.70
CA GLY A 144 11.67 6.77 15.86
C GLY A 144 12.85 7.23 15.01
N LYS A 145 13.73 6.29 14.70
CA LYS A 145 14.88 6.56 13.84
C LYS A 145 14.41 7.06 12.47
N MET A 146 14.96 8.20 12.04
CA MET A 146 14.76 8.68 10.69
C MET A 146 15.42 7.77 9.66
N VAL A 147 14.79 7.63 8.50
CA VAL A 147 15.27 6.76 7.44
C VAL A 147 15.46 7.54 6.14
N ARG A 148 16.47 7.11 5.38
CA ARG A 148 16.60 7.49 3.99
C ARG A 148 15.67 6.59 3.18
N GLU A 149 14.71 7.17 2.50
CA GLU A 149 13.92 6.44 1.53
C GLU A 149 14.76 6.10 0.29
N VAL A 150 14.29 5.18 -0.53
CA VAL A 150 15.02 4.74 -1.73
C VAL A 150 15.34 5.92 -2.65
N TRP A 151 14.44 6.87 -2.70
CA TRP A 151 14.56 8.16 -3.37
C TRP A 151 13.71 9.17 -2.59
N PRO A 152 14.18 10.36 -2.33
CA PRO A 152 15.48 10.97 -2.68
C PRO A 152 16.62 10.52 -1.77
N ALA A 153 17.84 10.97 -2.07
CA ALA A 153 19.03 10.69 -1.26
C ALA A 153 19.00 11.34 0.14
N THR A 154 18.17 12.34 0.35
CA THR A 154 18.02 13.07 1.61
C THR A 154 17.20 12.27 2.64
N VAL A 155 17.53 12.39 3.92
CA VAL A 155 16.82 11.70 5.00
C VAL A 155 15.54 12.47 5.33
N ARG A 156 14.39 11.95 4.87
CA ARG A 156 13.06 12.56 5.05
C ARG A 156 12.04 11.64 5.73
N GLY A 157 12.33 10.35 5.79
CA GLY A 157 11.40 9.37 6.36
C GLY A 157 11.33 9.44 7.88
N HIS A 158 10.22 9.96 8.39
CA HIS A 158 9.87 9.96 9.81
C HIS A 158 9.10 8.70 10.11
N VAL A 159 9.59 7.85 10.99
CA VAL A 159 8.97 6.56 11.31
C VAL A 159 8.19 6.67 12.60
N VAL A 160 6.91 6.35 12.57
CA VAL A 160 6.08 6.30 13.78
C VAL A 160 6.61 5.24 14.73
N ALA A 161 7.00 5.66 15.94
CA ALA A 161 7.47 4.78 16.99
C ALA A 161 6.33 4.19 17.81
N GLY A 162 6.54 3.00 18.37
CA GLY A 162 5.59 2.38 19.27
C GLY A 162 6.16 1.14 19.96
N PRO A 163 5.73 0.86 21.18
CA PRO A 163 6.35 -0.18 22.02
C PRO A 163 6.06 -1.62 21.53
N LYS A 164 4.91 -1.87 20.92
CA LYS A 164 4.50 -3.23 20.50
C LYS A 164 4.31 -3.38 19.00
N LYS A 165 3.78 -2.36 18.34
CA LYS A 165 3.47 -2.37 16.90
C LYS A 165 3.77 -0.99 16.33
N PRO A 166 5.05 -0.68 15.99
CA PRO A 166 5.38 0.59 15.37
C PRO A 166 4.70 0.73 14.00
N GLY A 167 4.66 1.93 13.48
CA GLY A 167 4.11 2.19 12.15
C GLY A 167 2.61 2.47 12.14
N GLY A 168 1.95 2.06 11.06
CA GLY A 168 0.56 2.43 10.78
C GLY A 168 -0.45 1.95 11.81
N ALA A 169 -0.23 0.79 12.41
CA ALA A 169 -1.11 0.27 13.47
C ALA A 169 -1.07 1.15 14.73
N GLN A 170 0.11 1.60 15.12
CA GLN A 170 0.29 2.55 16.23
C GLN A 170 -0.38 3.89 15.91
N LEU A 171 -0.12 4.42 14.72
CA LEU A 171 -0.74 5.65 14.24
C LEU A 171 -2.26 5.58 14.27
N THR A 172 -2.84 4.51 13.71
CA THR A 172 -4.30 4.32 13.67
C THR A 172 -4.89 4.33 15.08
N THR A 173 -4.25 3.66 16.03
CA THR A 173 -4.69 3.63 17.43
C THR A 173 -4.69 5.02 18.05
N GLN A 174 -3.58 5.77 17.91
CA GLN A 174 -3.44 7.10 18.49
C GLN A 174 -4.44 8.10 17.89
N MET A 175 -4.64 8.06 16.57
CA MET A 175 -5.62 8.91 15.91
C MET A 175 -7.06 8.55 16.30
N LEU A 176 -7.37 7.27 16.42
CA LEU A 176 -8.70 6.83 16.86
C LEU A 176 -8.98 7.23 18.32
N ASP A 177 -7.97 7.18 19.18
CA ASP A 177 -8.09 7.64 20.56
C ASP A 177 -8.33 9.16 20.61
N GLU A 178 -7.72 9.93 19.70
CA GLU A 178 -7.99 11.36 19.58
C GLU A 178 -9.43 11.63 19.09
N VAL A 179 -9.89 10.93 18.04
CA VAL A 179 -11.27 11.02 17.55
C VAL A 179 -12.30 10.82 18.68
N LYS A 180 -12.06 9.83 19.57
CA LYS A 180 -12.95 9.52 20.68
C LYS A 180 -13.06 10.60 21.76
N LYS A 181 -12.08 11.51 21.85
CA LYS A 181 -12.13 12.65 22.81
C LYS A 181 -13.10 13.73 22.35
N HIS A 182 -13.41 13.82 21.07
CA HIS A 182 -14.26 14.87 20.50
C HIS A 182 -15.74 14.48 20.59
N LYS A 183 -16.49 15.17 21.47
CA LYS A 183 -17.93 14.93 21.66
C LYS A 183 -18.78 15.34 20.45
N ASN A 184 -18.26 16.21 19.58
CA ASN A 184 -18.89 16.67 18.36
C ASN A 184 -18.55 15.82 17.12
N ILE A 185 -17.77 14.72 17.28
CA ILE A 185 -17.59 13.69 16.26
C ILE A 185 -18.51 12.52 16.56
N THR A 186 -19.44 12.22 15.65
CA THR A 186 -20.21 10.98 15.67
C THR A 186 -19.47 9.95 14.79
N PHE A 187 -18.81 8.99 15.41
CA PHE A 187 -18.09 7.92 14.69
C PHE A 187 -19.02 6.74 14.43
N LEU A 188 -19.36 6.51 13.15
CA LEU A 188 -20.29 5.49 12.67
C LEU A 188 -19.50 4.37 11.98
N THR A 189 -19.28 3.28 12.66
CA THR A 189 -18.71 2.04 12.12
C THR A 189 -19.79 1.17 11.49
N ASP A 190 -19.39 0.11 10.76
CA ASP A 190 -20.30 -0.78 10.02
C ASP A 190 -21.30 0.00 9.16
N THR A 191 -20.88 1.19 8.65
CA THR A 191 -21.73 2.15 7.94
C THR A 191 -21.10 2.49 6.60
N LYS A 192 -21.64 1.92 5.53
CA LYS A 192 -21.12 2.06 4.17
C LYS A 192 -21.83 3.18 3.43
N ALA A 193 -21.07 4.17 2.96
CA ALA A 193 -21.58 5.17 2.00
C ALA A 193 -21.85 4.50 0.63
N ILE A 194 -23.01 4.77 0.06
CA ILE A 194 -23.44 4.17 -1.20
C ILE A 194 -23.77 5.19 -2.30
N GLU A 195 -24.11 6.43 -1.92
CA GLU A 195 -24.47 7.49 -2.87
C GLU A 195 -24.23 8.85 -2.22
N LEU A 196 -23.58 9.77 -2.93
CA LEU A 196 -23.56 11.18 -2.52
C LEU A 196 -24.83 11.87 -3.04
N THR A 197 -25.57 12.53 -2.15
CA THR A 197 -26.75 13.32 -2.53
C THR A 197 -26.34 14.69 -3.06
N LYS A 198 -27.08 15.21 -4.05
CA LYS A 198 -26.74 16.45 -4.74
C LYS A 198 -27.97 17.23 -5.19
N THR A 199 -27.78 18.54 -5.36
CA THR A 199 -28.73 19.40 -6.05
C THR A 199 -28.67 19.18 -7.57
N PRO A 200 -29.65 19.67 -8.36
CA PRO A 200 -29.56 19.68 -9.82
C PRO A 200 -28.31 20.39 -10.37
N LEU A 201 -27.76 21.36 -9.63
CA LEU A 201 -26.53 22.10 -9.97
C LEU A 201 -25.24 21.39 -9.46
N LEU A 202 -25.31 20.12 -9.13
CA LEU A 202 -24.20 19.28 -8.66
C LEU A 202 -23.56 19.72 -7.33
N ALA A 203 -24.23 20.56 -6.52
CA ALA A 203 -23.75 20.82 -5.16
C ALA A 203 -24.04 19.60 -4.27
N CYS A 204 -23.03 19.09 -3.58
CA CYS A 204 -23.15 17.96 -2.68
C CYS A 204 -23.93 18.36 -1.42
N THR A 205 -24.97 17.62 -1.07
CA THR A 205 -25.87 17.91 0.07
C THR A 205 -25.79 16.89 1.19
N GLY A 206 -25.09 15.77 0.97
CA GLY A 206 -24.96 14.71 1.96
C GLY A 206 -24.62 13.36 1.36
N VAL A 207 -25.00 12.30 2.06
CA VAL A 207 -24.71 10.93 1.68
C VAL A 207 -25.83 9.98 2.11
N LYS A 208 -26.16 9.03 1.26
CA LYS A 208 -26.93 7.82 1.64
C LYS A 208 -25.97 6.75 2.08
N VAL A 209 -26.29 6.09 3.19
CA VAL A 209 -25.46 5.05 3.78
C VAL A 209 -26.31 3.82 4.10
N ILE A 210 -25.66 2.66 4.12
CA ILE A 210 -26.22 1.44 4.68
C ILE A 210 -25.48 1.18 6.01
N SER A 211 -26.21 1.29 7.11
CA SER A 211 -25.76 0.90 8.44
C SER A 211 -26.18 -0.54 8.72
N LYS A 212 -25.30 -1.31 9.34
CA LYS A 212 -25.58 -2.69 9.73
C LYS A 212 -26.72 -2.78 10.77
N THR A 213 -26.84 -1.75 11.61
CA THR A 213 -27.85 -1.69 12.69
C THR A 213 -29.14 -1.00 12.27
N ASP A 214 -29.03 0.08 11.48
CA ASP A 214 -30.13 0.99 11.20
C ASP A 214 -30.66 0.89 9.77
N GLY A 215 -30.02 0.09 8.90
CA GLY A 215 -30.41 -0.06 7.51
C GLY A 215 -30.04 1.16 6.66
N LEU A 216 -30.91 1.57 5.77
CA LEU A 216 -30.69 2.72 4.89
C LEU A 216 -30.96 4.03 5.64
N LEU A 217 -29.96 4.92 5.64
CA LEU A 217 -30.03 6.24 6.23
C LEU A 217 -29.64 7.31 5.20
N GLU A 218 -30.16 8.52 5.33
CA GLU A 218 -29.73 9.70 4.62
C GLU A 218 -29.13 10.73 5.60
N LEU A 219 -27.85 11.02 5.45
CA LEU A 219 -27.13 11.98 6.26
C LEU A 219 -26.93 13.26 5.46
N LYS A 220 -27.40 14.40 6.00
CA LYS A 220 -27.28 15.73 5.37
C LYS A 220 -26.05 16.45 5.86
N ALA A 221 -25.32 17.11 4.96
CA ALA A 221 -24.13 17.91 5.25
C ALA A 221 -24.39 19.39 4.90
N ARG A 222 -24.15 20.30 5.88
CA ARG A 222 -24.31 21.73 5.65
C ARG A 222 -23.13 22.34 4.89
N ALA A 223 -21.91 21.95 5.24
CA ALA A 223 -20.68 22.47 4.63
C ALA A 223 -20.18 21.57 3.48
N GLY A 224 -20.41 20.25 3.56
CA GLY A 224 -19.99 19.34 2.49
C GLY A 224 -19.62 17.96 2.99
N VAL A 225 -19.04 17.18 2.07
CA VAL A 225 -18.61 15.80 2.31
C VAL A 225 -17.15 15.63 1.92
N VAL A 226 -16.34 15.10 2.82
CA VAL A 226 -14.96 14.69 2.54
C VAL A 226 -14.94 13.22 2.18
N VAL A 227 -14.46 12.86 0.99
CA VAL A 227 -14.31 11.48 0.54
C VAL A 227 -12.88 11.03 0.80
N ALA A 228 -12.66 10.24 1.85
CA ALA A 228 -11.37 9.73 2.32
C ALA A 228 -11.29 8.20 2.27
N THR A 229 -11.95 7.57 1.29
CA THR A 229 -12.14 6.12 1.18
C THR A 229 -10.92 5.34 0.69
N GLY A 230 -9.81 6.01 0.40
CA GLY A 230 -8.57 5.39 -0.11
C GLY A 230 -8.64 5.05 -1.59
N GLY A 231 -7.93 4.00 -2.00
CA GLY A 231 -7.78 3.59 -3.40
C GLY A 231 -8.64 2.38 -3.79
N PHE A 232 -8.26 1.73 -4.91
CA PHE A 232 -9.02 0.60 -5.49
C PHE A 232 -8.22 -0.69 -5.69
N HIS A 233 -7.07 -0.82 -5.02
CA HIS A 233 -6.14 -1.94 -5.22
C HIS A 233 -6.65 -3.33 -4.77
N ALA A 234 -7.79 -3.42 -4.10
CA ALA A 234 -8.48 -4.67 -3.85
C ALA A 234 -9.54 -5.01 -4.92
N ASN A 235 -9.87 -4.07 -5.79
CA ASN A 235 -10.83 -4.24 -6.87
C ASN A 235 -10.12 -4.64 -8.16
N ARG A 236 -10.06 -5.95 -8.43
CA ARG A 236 -9.36 -6.50 -9.61
C ARG A 236 -9.90 -5.97 -10.93
N GLU A 237 -11.20 -5.72 -11.01
CA GLU A 237 -11.85 -5.19 -12.21
C GLU A 237 -11.35 -3.77 -12.52
N MET A 238 -11.30 -2.91 -11.52
CA MET A 238 -10.72 -1.57 -11.66
C MET A 238 -9.23 -1.62 -11.98
N ILE A 239 -8.47 -2.53 -11.36
CA ILE A 239 -7.05 -2.72 -11.69
C ILE A 239 -6.90 -3.12 -13.16
N CYS A 240 -7.64 -4.11 -13.64
CA CYS A 240 -7.62 -4.50 -15.05
C CYS A 240 -7.94 -3.33 -15.97
N LYS A 241 -8.97 -2.56 -15.62
CA LYS A 241 -9.44 -1.43 -16.41
C LYS A 241 -8.41 -0.30 -16.53
N TYR A 242 -7.78 0.07 -15.42
CA TYR A 242 -6.95 1.27 -15.35
C TYR A 242 -5.44 0.98 -15.44
N MET A 243 -5.00 -0.20 -15.02
CA MET A 243 -3.59 -0.57 -14.92
C MET A 243 -3.18 -1.73 -15.84
N GLY A 244 -4.16 -2.44 -16.40
CA GLY A 244 -3.93 -3.60 -17.28
C GLY A 244 -3.96 -4.94 -16.54
N GLY A 245 -4.21 -6.01 -17.32
CA GLY A 245 -4.40 -7.38 -16.80
C GLY A 245 -3.18 -7.93 -16.05
N GLY A 246 -1.95 -7.61 -16.48
CA GLY A 246 -0.74 -8.04 -15.79
C GLY A 246 -0.67 -7.57 -14.34
N VAL A 247 -1.08 -6.33 -14.05
CA VAL A 247 -1.10 -5.79 -12.69
C VAL A 247 -2.16 -6.48 -11.82
N ALA A 248 -3.27 -6.93 -12.41
CA ALA A 248 -4.34 -7.60 -11.67
C ALA A 248 -3.91 -8.94 -11.05
N TRP A 249 -2.86 -9.55 -11.56
CA TRP A 249 -2.29 -10.80 -11.00
C TRP A 249 -1.30 -10.56 -9.85
N MET A 250 -0.97 -9.31 -9.55
CA MET A 250 -0.07 -8.99 -8.43
C MET A 250 -0.75 -9.36 -7.10
N PRO A 251 -0.01 -9.99 -6.16
CA PRO A 251 -0.52 -10.26 -4.82
C PRO A 251 -0.85 -8.96 -4.08
N LEU A 252 -2.02 -8.93 -3.45
CA LEU A 252 -2.45 -7.80 -2.62
C LEU A 252 -1.69 -7.81 -1.28
N ARG A 253 -1.03 -6.71 -0.94
CA ARG A 253 -0.38 -6.48 0.37
C ARG A 253 -1.06 -5.39 1.20
N GLY A 254 -1.97 -4.65 0.62
CA GLY A 254 -2.77 -3.64 1.29
C GLY A 254 -4.07 -4.21 1.87
N SER A 255 -4.94 -3.32 2.28
CA SER A 255 -6.27 -3.66 2.79
C SER A 255 -7.15 -4.26 1.70
N ALA A 256 -7.78 -5.40 2.00
CA ALA A 256 -8.76 -6.04 1.13
C ALA A 256 -10.07 -5.23 0.97
N TYR A 257 -10.21 -4.16 1.72
CA TYR A 257 -11.41 -3.32 1.71
C TYR A 257 -11.30 -2.07 0.82
N MET A 258 -10.19 -1.88 0.12
CA MET A 258 -9.97 -0.75 -0.79
C MET A 258 -10.55 -1.04 -2.17
N MET A 259 -11.84 -0.79 -2.34
CA MET A 259 -12.62 -1.21 -3.50
C MET A 259 -12.90 -0.10 -4.53
N GLY A 260 -12.43 1.15 -4.27
CA GLY A 260 -12.58 2.27 -5.20
C GLY A 260 -13.88 3.05 -5.04
N GLU A 261 -14.47 3.04 -3.86
CA GLU A 261 -15.70 3.77 -3.57
C GLU A 261 -15.59 5.27 -3.87
N ASN A 262 -14.41 5.87 -3.74
CA ASN A 262 -14.18 7.27 -4.13
C ASN A 262 -14.55 7.53 -5.59
N ILE A 263 -14.19 6.64 -6.50
CA ILE A 263 -14.50 6.78 -7.93
C ILE A 263 -16.01 6.63 -8.16
N GLU A 264 -16.62 5.61 -7.56
CA GLU A 264 -18.06 5.37 -7.72
C GLU A 264 -18.92 6.48 -7.13
N LEU A 265 -18.61 6.93 -5.92
CA LEU A 265 -19.34 7.99 -5.22
C LEU A 265 -19.23 9.34 -5.94
N THR A 266 -18.08 9.66 -6.49
CA THR A 266 -17.84 10.97 -7.12
C THR A 266 -18.24 11.02 -8.60
N ARG A 267 -18.39 9.88 -9.28
CA ARG A 267 -18.77 9.82 -10.72
C ARG A 267 -19.96 10.71 -11.10
N PRO A 268 -21.06 10.77 -10.31
CA PRO A 268 -22.21 11.61 -10.66
C PRO A 268 -21.94 13.13 -10.60
N PHE A 269 -20.76 13.54 -10.12
CA PHE A 269 -20.32 14.95 -10.08
C PHE A 269 -19.38 15.29 -11.23
N LEU A 270 -19.16 14.37 -12.18
CA LEU A 270 -18.33 14.53 -13.37
C LEU A 270 -16.89 14.97 -13.06
N PRO A 271 -16.20 14.29 -12.12
CA PRO A 271 -14.84 14.68 -11.75
C PRO A 271 -13.85 14.35 -12.87
N TYR A 272 -12.75 15.08 -12.89
CA TYR A 272 -11.60 14.72 -13.70
C TYR A 272 -10.70 13.75 -12.92
N TYR A 273 -10.46 12.57 -13.50
CA TYR A 273 -9.56 11.56 -12.94
C TYR A 273 -8.22 11.57 -13.66
N THR A 274 -7.13 11.55 -12.90
CA THR A 274 -5.77 11.50 -13.44
C THR A 274 -4.96 10.41 -12.77
N ASN A 275 -3.98 9.88 -13.51
CA ASN A 275 -3.02 8.90 -12.99
C ASN A 275 -3.61 7.62 -12.39
N LEU A 276 -4.78 7.18 -12.85
CA LEU A 276 -5.42 5.93 -12.38
C LEU A 276 -4.60 4.67 -12.72
N ASP A 277 -3.64 4.78 -13.62
CA ASP A 277 -2.66 3.75 -13.98
C ASP A 277 -1.48 3.68 -13.00
N GLN A 278 -1.40 4.60 -12.01
CA GLN A 278 -0.29 4.63 -11.07
C GLN A 278 -0.61 3.88 -9.78
N PHE A 279 0.38 3.11 -9.32
CA PHE A 279 0.28 2.35 -8.08
C PHE A 279 1.62 2.29 -7.35
N HIS A 280 1.56 2.04 -6.05
CA HIS A 280 2.71 1.68 -5.24
C HIS A 280 2.73 0.17 -5.10
N GLY A 281 3.79 -0.45 -5.59
CA GLY A 281 4.01 -1.89 -5.49
C GLY A 281 5.48 -2.18 -5.21
N GLY A 282 5.79 -3.42 -4.91
CA GLY A 282 7.17 -3.88 -4.74
C GLY A 282 7.26 -5.38 -5.02
N PRO A 283 8.39 -5.87 -5.50
CA PRO A 283 8.60 -7.30 -5.61
C PRO A 283 8.50 -7.93 -4.22
N ILE A 284 7.92 -9.11 -4.15
CA ILE A 284 7.82 -9.89 -2.93
C ILE A 284 8.27 -11.32 -3.19
N HIS A 285 8.85 -11.94 -2.19
CA HIS A 285 9.00 -13.38 -2.17
C HIS A 285 7.62 -13.99 -1.90
N GLY A 286 7.05 -14.68 -2.90
CA GLY A 286 5.64 -15.10 -2.90
C GLY A 286 5.17 -15.74 -1.60
N PRO A 287 5.79 -16.84 -1.12
CA PRO A 287 5.31 -17.53 0.07
C PRO A 287 5.40 -16.73 1.38
N THR A 288 6.40 -15.85 1.53
CA THR A 288 6.60 -15.08 2.77
C THR A 288 6.08 -13.65 2.70
N GLN A 289 5.71 -13.19 1.52
CA GLN A 289 5.37 -11.80 1.20
C GLN A 289 6.44 -10.76 1.64
N ALA A 290 7.65 -11.23 1.91
CA ALA A 290 8.76 -10.36 2.30
C ALA A 290 9.35 -9.67 1.06
N ASN A 291 9.70 -8.39 1.21
CA ASN A 291 10.35 -7.64 0.14
C ASN A 291 11.82 -8.07 -0.02
N PRO A 292 12.25 -8.57 -1.21
CA PRO A 292 13.63 -8.95 -1.46
C PRO A 292 14.54 -7.77 -1.84
N SER A 293 14.10 -6.52 -1.74
CA SER A 293 14.81 -5.34 -2.27
C SER A 293 16.28 -5.25 -1.90
N THR A 294 16.67 -5.73 -0.70
CA THR A 294 18.08 -5.76 -0.29
C THR A 294 18.96 -6.75 -1.07
N MET A 295 18.36 -7.62 -1.88
CA MET A 295 19.08 -8.61 -2.69
C MET A 295 19.15 -8.21 -4.17
N VAL A 296 18.19 -7.42 -4.65
CA VAL A 296 18.06 -7.05 -6.06
C VAL A 296 19.34 -6.41 -6.60
N ASN A 297 19.94 -5.51 -5.83
CA ASN A 297 21.14 -4.77 -6.26
C ASN A 297 22.44 -5.56 -6.13
N TYR A 298 22.39 -6.76 -5.59
CA TYR A 298 23.57 -7.62 -5.42
C TYR A 298 23.67 -8.79 -6.40
N GLY A 299 22.61 -9.01 -7.19
CA GLY A 299 22.52 -10.10 -8.13
C GLY A 299 21.98 -9.65 -9.48
N ILE A 300 21.38 -10.59 -10.20
CA ILE A 300 20.66 -10.32 -11.45
C ILE A 300 19.22 -10.81 -11.36
N ILE A 301 18.33 -10.18 -12.13
CA ILE A 301 16.94 -10.61 -12.24
C ILE A 301 16.73 -11.33 -13.55
N VAL A 302 16.33 -12.59 -13.48
CA VAL A 302 16.10 -13.46 -14.66
C VAL A 302 14.66 -13.92 -14.73
N ASN A 303 14.18 -14.12 -15.97
CA ASN A 303 12.87 -14.71 -16.24
C ASN A 303 12.89 -16.25 -16.10
N LYS A 304 11.77 -16.90 -16.43
CA LYS A 304 11.62 -18.35 -16.38
C LYS A 304 12.47 -19.11 -17.40
N GLU A 305 12.96 -18.45 -18.41
CA GLU A 305 13.88 -19.01 -19.39
C GLU A 305 15.34 -18.91 -18.93
N GLY A 306 15.64 -18.13 -17.90
CA GLY A 306 17.00 -17.88 -17.38
C GLY A 306 17.67 -16.64 -18.00
N ALA A 307 16.95 -15.85 -18.77
CA ALA A 307 17.46 -14.61 -19.38
C ALA A 307 17.29 -13.41 -18.44
N ARG A 308 18.29 -12.52 -18.37
CA ARG A 308 18.24 -11.29 -17.60
C ARG A 308 17.24 -10.30 -18.24
N ILE A 309 16.40 -9.64 -17.41
CA ILE A 309 15.23 -8.90 -17.88
C ILE A 309 15.12 -7.45 -17.39
N LEU A 310 15.91 -7.04 -16.40
CA LEU A 310 15.81 -5.72 -15.77
C LEU A 310 17.19 -5.15 -15.45
N ASP A 311 17.25 -3.83 -15.30
CA ASP A 311 18.35 -3.13 -14.65
C ASP A 311 18.17 -3.21 -13.13
N GLU A 312 19.13 -3.78 -12.43
CA GLU A 312 19.09 -4.03 -10.99
C GLU A 312 19.22 -2.76 -10.13
N VAL A 313 19.51 -1.60 -10.74
CA VAL A 313 19.49 -0.27 -10.09
C VAL A 313 18.07 0.24 -9.88
N MET A 314 17.11 -0.29 -10.62
CA MET A 314 15.71 0.15 -10.50
C MET A 314 15.24 0.05 -9.05
N THR A 315 14.53 1.09 -8.59
CA THR A 315 13.88 1.03 -7.28
C THR A 315 12.88 -0.11 -7.23
N TYR A 316 12.61 -0.67 -6.06
CA TYR A 316 11.65 -1.77 -5.93
C TYR A 316 10.26 -1.43 -6.52
N VAL A 317 9.86 -0.15 -6.45
CA VAL A 317 8.61 0.33 -7.07
C VAL A 317 8.70 0.29 -8.59
N ALA A 318 9.84 0.69 -9.15
CA ALA A 318 10.05 0.67 -10.61
C ALA A 318 10.10 -0.77 -11.14
N VAL A 319 10.74 -1.70 -10.42
CA VAL A 319 10.72 -3.15 -10.73
C VAL A 319 9.28 -3.66 -10.76
N ALA A 320 8.48 -3.38 -9.71
CA ALA A 320 7.09 -3.81 -9.64
C ALA A 320 6.22 -3.25 -10.76
N LYS A 321 6.49 -2.02 -11.21
CA LYS A 321 5.77 -1.42 -12.35
C LYS A 321 6.19 -2.01 -13.69
N LYS A 322 7.45 -2.40 -13.82
CA LYS A 322 8.00 -2.93 -15.08
C LYS A 322 7.67 -4.41 -15.28
N LEU A 323 7.75 -5.21 -14.22
CA LEU A 323 7.61 -6.66 -14.28
C LEU A 323 6.32 -7.13 -15.00
N PRO A 324 5.13 -6.58 -14.72
CA PRO A 324 3.89 -6.97 -15.40
C PRO A 324 3.88 -6.76 -16.93
N SER A 325 4.74 -5.89 -17.44
CA SER A 325 4.86 -5.61 -18.87
C SER A 325 5.85 -6.51 -19.59
N ILE A 326 6.68 -7.26 -18.87
CA ILE A 326 7.77 -8.08 -19.44
C ILE A 326 7.70 -9.55 -19.04
N THR A 327 6.90 -9.90 -18.03
CA THR A 327 6.62 -11.29 -17.64
C THR A 327 5.12 -11.52 -17.58
N PRO A 328 4.58 -12.54 -18.26
CA PRO A 328 3.12 -12.75 -18.34
C PRO A 328 2.44 -12.99 -16.99
N ASP A 329 3.17 -13.52 -16.02
CA ASP A 329 2.67 -13.94 -14.71
C ASP A 329 3.25 -13.14 -13.53
N ASN A 330 3.91 -12.02 -13.80
CA ASN A 330 4.55 -11.16 -12.80
C ASN A 330 5.61 -11.89 -11.95
N TRP A 331 6.33 -12.83 -12.55
CA TRP A 331 7.22 -13.68 -11.82
C TRP A 331 8.64 -13.69 -12.40
N ALA A 332 9.65 -13.65 -11.54
CA ALA A 332 11.05 -13.68 -11.92
C ALA A 332 11.89 -14.26 -10.77
N PHE A 333 13.10 -14.67 -11.06
CA PHE A 333 14.09 -15.05 -10.06
C PHE A 333 15.08 -13.91 -9.81
N ILE A 334 15.56 -13.81 -8.57
CA ILE A 334 16.76 -13.06 -8.22
C ILE A 334 17.88 -14.10 -8.02
N VAL A 335 18.89 -14.07 -8.88
CA VAL A 335 20.06 -14.94 -8.79
C VAL A 335 21.17 -14.18 -8.07
N ILE A 336 21.67 -14.74 -6.98
CA ILE A 336 22.75 -14.24 -6.14
C ILE A 336 23.74 -15.35 -5.84
N ASP A 337 24.96 -14.99 -5.51
CA ASP A 337 26.01 -15.95 -5.10
C ASP A 337 26.12 -16.08 -3.57
N GLN A 338 26.98 -16.99 -3.10
CA GLN A 338 27.20 -17.25 -1.68
C GLN A 338 27.75 -16.00 -0.95
N GLN A 339 28.58 -15.19 -1.58
CA GLN A 339 29.13 -13.97 -0.98
C GLN A 339 27.99 -12.97 -0.62
N VAL A 340 26.95 -12.91 -1.46
CA VAL A 340 25.77 -12.10 -1.19
C VAL A 340 24.92 -12.70 -0.07
N VAL A 341 24.76 -14.03 -0.05
CA VAL A 341 24.04 -14.72 1.02
C VAL A 341 24.67 -14.47 2.37
N ASP A 342 26.00 -14.34 2.45
CA ASP A 342 26.75 -14.12 3.69
C ASP A 342 26.66 -12.66 4.22
N ILE A 343 26.15 -11.74 3.45
CA ILE A 343 25.85 -10.38 3.93
C ILE A 343 24.80 -10.47 5.07
N PRO A 344 25.07 -9.92 6.28
CA PRO A 344 24.20 -10.15 7.45
C PRO A 344 22.72 -9.83 7.24
N THR A 345 22.42 -8.76 6.49
CA THR A 345 21.03 -8.38 6.19
C THR A 345 20.36 -9.33 5.20
N VAL A 346 21.09 -9.87 4.24
CA VAL A 346 20.63 -10.90 3.29
C VAL A 346 20.46 -12.23 4.00
N LYS A 347 21.45 -12.65 4.78
CA LYS A 347 21.40 -13.89 5.56
C LYS A 347 20.18 -13.95 6.46
N THR A 348 19.93 -12.89 7.24
CA THR A 348 18.72 -12.79 8.09
C THR A 348 17.44 -13.01 7.29
N ARG A 349 17.37 -12.52 6.06
CA ARG A 349 16.21 -12.67 5.18
C ARG A 349 16.09 -14.09 4.63
N ILE A 350 17.20 -14.68 4.18
CA ILE A 350 17.24 -16.07 3.72
C ILE A 350 16.86 -17.03 4.85
N ASP A 351 17.35 -16.81 6.07
CA ASP A 351 17.00 -17.62 7.24
C ASP A 351 15.49 -17.52 7.55
N ARG A 352 14.90 -16.33 7.38
CA ARG A 352 13.43 -16.16 7.47
C ARG A 352 12.69 -16.97 6.41
N TYR A 353 13.19 -17.02 5.18
CA TYR A 353 12.60 -17.84 4.11
C TYR A 353 12.69 -19.33 4.45
N LYS A 354 13.87 -19.79 4.88
CA LYS A 354 14.08 -21.18 5.32
C LYS A 354 13.15 -21.55 6.49
N LYS A 355 13.03 -20.68 7.50
CA LYS A 355 12.13 -20.89 8.64
C LYS A 355 10.65 -20.97 8.21
N ALA A 356 10.26 -20.23 7.20
CA ALA A 356 8.91 -20.27 6.63
C ALA A 356 8.71 -21.45 5.67
N LYS A 357 9.71 -22.31 5.47
CA LYS A 357 9.73 -23.40 4.48
C LYS A 357 9.38 -22.91 3.06
N ALA A 358 9.79 -21.70 2.76
CA ALA A 358 9.57 -21.09 1.46
C ALA A 358 10.59 -21.63 0.45
N PRO A 359 10.23 -21.86 -0.81
CA PRO A 359 11.16 -22.33 -1.83
C PRO A 359 12.34 -21.38 -1.99
N ILE A 360 13.54 -21.91 -1.92
CA ILE A 360 14.78 -21.23 -2.28
C ILE A 360 15.54 -22.23 -3.15
N HIS A 361 15.85 -21.79 -4.36
CA HIS A 361 16.63 -22.59 -5.29
C HIS A 361 18.12 -22.44 -5.00
N SER A 362 18.90 -23.52 -5.14
CA SER A 362 20.33 -23.51 -4.92
C SER A 362 21.06 -24.58 -5.77
N GLY A 363 22.31 -24.31 -6.08
CA GLY A 363 23.19 -25.22 -6.79
C GLY A 363 24.65 -24.82 -6.60
N ASN A 364 25.57 -25.76 -6.62
CA ASN A 364 27.01 -25.50 -6.57
C ASN A 364 27.57 -25.07 -7.94
N THR A 365 26.79 -25.28 -8.99
CA THR A 365 27.07 -24.84 -10.36
C THR A 365 25.84 -24.15 -10.93
N ILE A 366 26.03 -23.33 -11.98
CA ILE A 366 24.91 -22.69 -12.67
C ILE A 366 23.97 -23.73 -13.28
N ALA A 367 24.50 -24.84 -13.76
CA ALA A 367 23.71 -25.94 -14.30
C ALA A 367 22.82 -26.61 -13.23
N GLU A 368 23.35 -26.87 -12.04
CA GLU A 368 22.59 -27.39 -10.91
C GLU A 368 21.52 -26.38 -10.45
N LEU A 369 21.89 -25.10 -10.34
CA LEU A 369 20.95 -24.05 -10.00
C LEU A 369 19.82 -23.97 -11.02
N ALA A 370 20.15 -24.01 -12.32
CA ALA A 370 19.16 -23.99 -13.38
C ALA A 370 18.19 -25.17 -13.32
N ALA A 371 18.71 -26.35 -13.02
CA ALA A 371 17.92 -27.58 -12.85
C ALA A 371 16.95 -27.45 -11.66
N ASP A 372 17.42 -26.95 -10.51
CA ASP A 372 16.60 -26.72 -9.31
C ASP A 372 15.54 -25.60 -9.54
N MET A 373 15.89 -24.55 -10.28
CA MET A 373 14.97 -23.48 -10.69
C MET A 373 13.96 -23.93 -11.75
N GLY A 374 14.23 -25.00 -12.48
CA GLY A 374 13.43 -25.42 -13.63
C GLY A 374 13.57 -24.49 -14.85
N VAL A 375 14.72 -23.84 -15.02
CA VAL A 375 15.03 -22.94 -16.15
C VAL A 375 16.01 -23.58 -17.12
N ASN A 376 16.18 -22.98 -18.31
CA ASN A 376 17.14 -23.48 -19.31
C ASN A 376 18.59 -23.22 -18.87
N ALA A 377 19.34 -24.28 -18.59
CA ALA A 377 20.73 -24.19 -18.10
C ALA A 377 21.63 -23.43 -19.07
N LYS A 378 21.56 -23.68 -20.38
CA LYS A 378 22.37 -22.99 -21.39
C LYS A 378 22.12 -21.49 -21.45
N ILE A 379 20.84 -21.09 -21.28
CA ILE A 379 20.48 -19.67 -21.26
C ILE A 379 21.00 -19.02 -19.97
N LEU A 380 20.81 -19.65 -18.82
CA LEU A 380 21.28 -19.10 -17.55
C LEU A 380 22.81 -19.01 -17.49
N GLU A 381 23.53 -20.03 -17.95
CA GLU A 381 25.01 -20.04 -18.08
C GLU A 381 25.49 -18.90 -18.97
N LYS A 382 24.87 -18.74 -20.15
CA LYS A 382 25.19 -17.62 -21.04
C LYS A 382 24.91 -16.28 -20.37
N THR A 383 23.76 -16.12 -19.72
CA THR A 383 23.37 -14.90 -19.01
C THR A 383 24.41 -14.50 -17.96
N VAL A 384 24.84 -15.44 -17.10
CA VAL A 384 25.83 -15.17 -16.05
C VAL A 384 27.22 -14.90 -16.66
N THR A 385 27.60 -15.65 -17.69
CA THR A 385 28.88 -15.46 -18.38
C THR A 385 28.98 -14.09 -19.02
N ASP A 386 27.98 -13.69 -19.79
CA ASP A 386 27.93 -12.39 -20.47
C ASP A 386 27.91 -11.24 -19.45
N TYR A 387 27.11 -11.38 -18.39
CA TYR A 387 27.06 -10.41 -17.31
C TYR A 387 28.43 -10.24 -16.64
N ASN A 388 29.07 -11.33 -16.23
CA ASN A 388 30.38 -11.29 -15.59
C ASN A 388 31.48 -10.74 -16.52
N ALA A 389 31.43 -11.07 -17.80
CA ALA A 389 32.38 -10.54 -18.79
C ALA A 389 32.22 -9.01 -18.92
N ALA A 390 30.99 -8.51 -18.99
CA ALA A 390 30.72 -7.09 -19.07
C ALA A 390 31.12 -6.35 -17.78
N VAL A 391 30.88 -6.91 -16.61
CA VAL A 391 31.32 -6.35 -15.33
C VAL A 391 32.84 -6.27 -15.25
N LYS A 392 33.57 -7.34 -15.62
CA LYS A 392 35.04 -7.37 -15.66
C LYS A 392 35.62 -6.34 -16.62
N ALA A 393 34.95 -6.10 -17.74
CA ALA A 393 35.35 -5.12 -18.75
C ALA A 393 34.96 -3.66 -18.39
N GLY A 394 34.23 -3.42 -17.31
CA GLY A 394 33.69 -2.11 -16.95
C GLY A 394 32.55 -1.65 -17.90
N LYS A 395 31.91 -2.58 -18.60
CA LYS A 395 30.89 -2.35 -19.64
C LYS A 395 29.49 -2.84 -19.26
N ALA A 396 29.22 -2.98 -17.98
CA ALA A 396 27.92 -3.47 -17.51
C ALA A 396 26.75 -2.59 -17.97
N ALA A 397 26.95 -1.29 -18.15
CA ALA A 397 25.96 -0.36 -18.69
C ALA A 397 25.62 -0.59 -20.17
N GLU A 398 26.48 -1.29 -20.92
CA GLU A 398 26.27 -1.64 -22.34
C GLU A 398 25.43 -2.91 -22.54
N LEU A 399 25.14 -3.63 -21.46
CA LEU A 399 24.29 -4.83 -21.51
C LEU A 399 22.84 -4.50 -21.93
N THR A 400 22.14 -5.52 -22.41
CA THR A 400 20.71 -5.41 -22.72
C THR A 400 19.92 -6.47 -21.91
N PRO A 401 19.14 -6.04 -20.90
CA PRO A 401 19.03 -4.67 -20.36
C PRO A 401 20.34 -4.21 -19.69
N PRO A 402 20.57 -2.88 -19.58
CA PRO A 402 21.79 -2.36 -18.95
C PRO A 402 21.85 -2.73 -17.47
N ASN A 403 23.06 -2.74 -16.89
CA ASN A 403 23.23 -2.66 -15.44
C ASN A 403 23.95 -1.34 -15.15
N THR A 404 23.22 -0.39 -14.58
CA THR A 404 23.72 0.97 -14.32
C THR A 404 24.19 1.16 -12.87
N LEU A 405 24.45 0.07 -12.14
CA LEU A 405 25.09 0.12 -10.82
C LEU A 405 26.47 0.77 -10.96
N GLU A 406 26.78 1.69 -10.05
CA GLU A 406 28.11 2.32 -9.98
C GLU A 406 29.22 1.27 -9.77
N LYS A 407 28.92 0.24 -8.99
CA LYS A 407 29.84 -0.88 -8.71
C LYS A 407 29.08 -2.22 -8.81
N PRO A 408 28.84 -2.70 -10.03
CA PRO A 408 28.22 -4.01 -10.23
C PRO A 408 29.15 -5.10 -9.73
N ARG A 409 28.59 -6.15 -9.15
CA ARG A 409 29.34 -7.29 -8.60
C ARG A 409 29.37 -8.43 -9.61
N LEU A 410 30.47 -9.17 -9.63
CA LEU A 410 30.51 -10.47 -10.28
C LEU A 410 29.63 -11.46 -9.53
N LEU A 411 28.99 -12.36 -10.25
CA LEU A 411 28.37 -13.55 -9.71
C LEU A 411 29.41 -14.65 -9.73
N GLU A 412 30.01 -14.92 -8.58
CA GLU A 412 31.01 -15.95 -8.37
C GLU A 412 30.39 -17.09 -7.56
N LYS A 413 31.10 -18.27 -7.50
CA LYS A 413 30.60 -19.51 -6.87
C LYS A 413 30.22 -19.32 -5.39
#